data_c001558c8a04e864173288467a18089f
#
_entry.id   c001558c8a04e864173288467a18089f
#
_cell.length_a   1.000
_cell.length_b   1.000
_cell.length_c   1.000
_cell.angle_alpha   90.00
_cell.angle_beta   90.00
_cell.angle_gamma   90.00
#
_symmetry.space_group_name_H-M   'P 1'
#
loop_
_entity.id
_entity.type
_entity.pdbx_description
1 polymer ?
#
loop_
_entity_poly.entity_id
_entity_poly.type
_entity_poly.pdbx_seq_one_letter_code
_entity_poly.pdbx_strand_id
1 'polypeptide(L)'
;MKATVYKKWMAGLVLTAMLVLAGCAATVQDDKRPTTATVESADGSPIVYGVRGQGEPTLVFVHCWTCNHTFWDAQIEYFARDHRVIWLDLAGHGASGSHRQRYTMQAFGQDVAAVVRQVDARNVILVGHSMGGPVAVEAAKQLGDRVIGIVGVDTFYTPFEYPASQEAIAAFVKPFETDFHGTSDKMLHSMFTPQADPAVVEAIVDKFSNADPKVEVSAMYELFDWNAHQALADLQRFSGILYNINAAPTGKELPPNAHVVMVPGVGHFVAQVKPVAFNQALEGIIARLVAAGDPRTK
;
A
#
# COMPACT_ATOMS: atom_id res chain seq x y z
N MET A 1 -2.57 -105.06 2.22
CA MET A 1 -3.98 -104.66 2.20
C MET A 1 -4.02 -103.17 2.52
N LYS A 2 -4.44 -102.42 1.59
CA LYS A 2 -4.97 -101.09 1.45
C LYS A 2 -4.91 -100.16 2.69
N ALA A 3 -4.12 -99.04 2.58
CA ALA A 3 -4.30 -97.89 3.40
C ALA A 3 -4.30 -96.64 2.46
N THR A 4 -5.38 -95.96 2.52
CA THR A 4 -5.72 -94.80 1.66
C THR A 4 -5.15 -93.55 2.31
N VAL A 5 -4.34 -92.80 1.51
CA VAL A 5 -3.70 -91.54 1.92
C VAL A 5 -4.68 -90.41 1.61
N TYR A 6 -5.09 -89.67 2.65
CA TYR A 6 -5.77 -88.39 2.49
C TYR A 6 -4.77 -87.25 2.45
N LYS A 7 -4.66 -86.60 1.31
CA LYS A 7 -3.99 -85.32 1.14
C LYS A 7 -4.88 -84.20 1.63
N LYS A 8 -4.54 -83.54 2.71
CA LYS A 8 -5.13 -82.25 3.09
C LYS A 8 -4.38 -81.12 2.47
N TRP A 9 -5.04 -80.36 1.68
CA TRP A 9 -4.56 -79.12 1.12
C TRP A 9 -4.70 -78.04 2.20
N MET A 10 -3.59 -77.48 2.64
CA MET A 10 -3.55 -76.22 3.41
C MET A 10 -3.36 -75.08 2.41
N ALA A 11 -4.40 -74.39 2.10
CA ALA A 11 -4.34 -73.14 1.38
C ALA A 11 -3.88 -72.03 2.35
N GLY A 12 -2.60 -71.62 2.24
CA GLY A 12 -2.09 -70.47 2.96
C GLY A 12 -2.64 -69.18 2.32
N LEU A 13 -3.51 -68.49 3.05
CA LEU A 13 -3.89 -67.12 2.71
C LEU A 13 -2.76 -66.20 3.11
N VAL A 14 -1.99 -65.71 2.14
CA VAL A 14 -1.07 -64.59 2.36
C VAL A 14 -1.91 -63.33 2.23
N LEU A 15 -2.26 -62.73 3.38
CA LEU A 15 -2.91 -61.45 3.45
C LEU A 15 -1.85 -60.36 3.25
N THR A 16 -1.68 -59.90 2.02
CA THR A 16 -0.82 -58.76 1.75
C THR A 16 -1.57 -57.48 2.16
N ALA A 17 -1.27 -56.96 3.35
CA ALA A 17 -1.74 -55.65 3.79
C ALA A 17 -1.03 -54.59 2.97
N MET A 18 -1.66 -54.09 1.89
CA MET A 18 -1.27 -52.82 1.27
C MET A 18 -1.65 -51.70 2.22
N LEU A 19 -0.66 -51.17 2.93
CA LEU A 19 -0.77 -49.85 3.54
C LEU A 19 -0.84 -48.80 2.40
N VAL A 20 -2.05 -48.37 2.11
CA VAL A 20 -2.26 -47.15 1.32
C VAL A 20 -1.90 -45.98 2.23
N LEU A 21 -0.66 -45.52 2.13
CA LEU A 21 -0.28 -44.18 2.61
C LEU A 21 -1.03 -43.16 1.75
N ALA A 22 -2.24 -42.81 2.17
CA ALA A 22 -2.92 -41.62 1.71
C ALA A 22 -2.12 -40.43 2.24
N GLY A 23 -1.06 -40.06 1.50
CA GLY A 23 -0.42 -38.77 1.65
C GLY A 23 -1.49 -37.71 1.43
N CYS A 24 -1.95 -37.06 2.49
CA CYS A 24 -2.61 -35.77 2.39
C CYS A 24 -1.58 -34.79 1.78
N ALA A 25 -1.44 -34.80 0.46
CA ALA A 25 -0.99 -33.64 -0.26
C ALA A 25 -2.06 -32.59 0.01
N ALA A 26 -1.87 -31.78 1.04
CA ALA A 26 -2.55 -30.50 1.15
C ALA A 26 -2.23 -29.78 -0.15
N THR A 27 -3.16 -29.82 -1.10
CA THR A 27 -3.16 -28.92 -2.23
C THR A 27 -3.22 -27.54 -1.58
N VAL A 28 -2.09 -26.83 -1.57
CA VAL A 28 -2.08 -25.38 -1.35
C VAL A 28 -2.94 -24.86 -2.48
N GLN A 29 -4.20 -24.66 -2.17
CA GLN A 29 -5.13 -24.00 -3.06
C GLN A 29 -4.62 -22.58 -3.11
N ASP A 30 -3.91 -22.24 -4.20
CA ASP A 30 -3.51 -20.89 -4.54
C ASP A 30 -4.81 -20.09 -4.77
N ASP A 31 -5.41 -19.65 -3.65
CA ASP A 31 -6.62 -18.85 -3.68
C ASP A 31 -6.22 -17.45 -4.15
N LYS A 32 -6.18 -17.28 -5.47
CA LYS A 32 -5.81 -16.04 -6.17
C LYS A 32 -6.78 -14.89 -5.88
N ARG A 33 -7.84 -15.14 -5.10
CA ARG A 33 -8.78 -14.09 -4.71
C ARG A 33 -8.25 -13.36 -3.48
N PRO A 34 -8.24 -12.02 -3.48
CA PRO A 34 -7.87 -11.25 -2.30
C PRO A 34 -8.86 -11.57 -1.17
N THR A 35 -8.35 -11.93 -0.01
CA THR A 35 -9.17 -12.06 1.20
C THR A 35 -9.39 -10.66 1.74
N THR A 36 -10.62 -10.14 1.60
CA THR A 36 -11.01 -8.87 2.21
C THR A 36 -11.55 -9.10 3.63
N ALA A 37 -11.18 -8.24 4.55
CA ALA A 37 -11.63 -8.25 5.93
C ALA A 37 -11.80 -6.82 6.45
N THR A 38 -12.35 -6.69 7.66
CA THR A 38 -12.53 -5.40 8.33
C THR A 38 -11.88 -5.46 9.70
N VAL A 39 -11.23 -4.36 10.10
CA VAL A 39 -10.71 -4.16 11.45
C VAL A 39 -11.15 -2.78 11.96
N GLU A 40 -11.32 -2.63 13.26
CA GLU A 40 -11.59 -1.33 13.86
C GLU A 40 -10.29 -0.53 14.05
N SER A 41 -10.30 0.73 13.61
CA SER A 41 -9.27 1.70 13.94
C SER A 41 -9.36 2.15 15.39
N ALA A 42 -8.42 2.95 15.87
CA ALA A 42 -8.37 3.42 17.26
C ALA A 42 -9.62 4.21 17.70
N ASP A 43 -10.34 4.82 16.75
CA ASP A 43 -11.60 5.55 16.99
C ASP A 43 -12.86 4.72 16.72
N GLY A 44 -12.71 3.41 16.48
CA GLY A 44 -13.80 2.49 16.15
C GLY A 44 -14.22 2.55 14.68
N SER A 45 -13.59 3.35 13.83
CA SER A 45 -13.88 3.38 12.38
C SER A 45 -13.57 2.02 11.75
N PRO A 46 -14.52 1.41 11.00
CA PRO A 46 -14.32 0.12 10.35
C PRO A 46 -13.45 0.29 9.09
N ILE A 47 -12.27 -0.31 9.09
CA ILE A 47 -11.29 -0.24 8.02
C ILE A 47 -11.30 -1.53 7.22
N VAL A 48 -11.66 -1.42 5.95
CA VAL A 48 -11.61 -2.53 4.98
C VAL A 48 -10.19 -2.67 4.44
N TYR A 49 -9.68 -3.88 4.46
CA TYR A 49 -8.35 -4.20 3.95
C TYR A 49 -8.34 -5.56 3.25
N GLY A 50 -7.30 -5.83 2.49
CA GLY A 50 -7.05 -7.13 1.91
C GLY A 50 -5.60 -7.55 2.02
N VAL A 51 -5.40 -8.87 1.94
CA VAL A 51 -4.08 -9.50 1.95
C VAL A 51 -3.98 -10.42 0.75
N ARG A 52 -2.85 -10.38 0.05
CA ARG A 52 -2.55 -11.27 -1.07
C ARG A 52 -1.06 -11.64 -1.08
N GLY A 53 -0.76 -12.84 -1.59
CA GLY A 53 0.61 -13.33 -1.66
C GLY A 53 1.21 -13.74 -0.32
N GLN A 54 2.47 -14.15 -0.36
CA GLN A 54 3.25 -14.60 0.78
C GLN A 54 4.70 -14.18 0.57
N GLY A 55 5.48 -14.10 1.64
CA GLY A 55 6.90 -13.74 1.59
C GLY A 55 7.21 -12.43 2.30
N GLU A 56 8.50 -12.19 2.45
CA GLU A 56 9.07 -11.05 3.16
C GLU A 56 9.94 -10.22 2.21
N PRO A 57 10.00 -8.90 2.40
CA PRO A 57 9.24 -8.11 3.38
C PRO A 57 7.75 -8.02 3.01
N THR A 58 6.92 -7.70 4.02
CA THR A 58 5.50 -7.37 3.79
C THR A 58 5.39 -5.96 3.23
N LEU A 59 4.67 -5.79 2.12
CA LEU A 59 4.39 -4.49 1.52
C LEU A 59 2.99 -4.03 1.92
N VAL A 60 2.86 -2.78 2.38
CA VAL A 60 1.57 -2.16 2.71
C VAL A 60 1.37 -0.94 1.82
N PHE A 61 0.36 -0.99 0.96
CA PHE A 61 0.03 0.09 0.05
C PHE A 61 -1.04 1.01 0.64
N VAL A 62 -0.70 2.30 0.75
CA VAL A 62 -1.54 3.37 1.27
C VAL A 62 -1.87 4.34 0.15
N HIS A 63 -3.16 4.50 -0.13
CA HIS A 63 -3.65 5.30 -1.26
C HIS A 63 -3.54 6.81 -1.03
N CYS A 64 -3.76 7.58 -2.10
CA CYS A 64 -3.75 9.03 -2.13
C CYS A 64 -5.06 9.66 -1.61
N TRP A 65 -5.10 11.01 -1.55
CA TRP A 65 -6.29 11.81 -1.31
C TRP A 65 -7.37 11.48 -2.35
N THR A 66 -8.62 11.33 -1.94
CA THR A 66 -9.78 10.91 -2.75
C THR A 66 -9.67 9.53 -3.44
N CYS A 67 -8.61 8.80 -3.18
CA CYS A 67 -8.36 7.49 -3.75
C CYS A 67 -8.98 6.35 -2.91
N ASN A 68 -8.74 5.12 -3.35
CA ASN A 68 -8.97 3.89 -2.61
C ASN A 68 -7.95 2.83 -3.05
N HIS A 69 -8.01 1.63 -2.48
CA HIS A 69 -7.06 0.55 -2.76
C HIS A 69 -6.92 0.19 -4.25
N THR A 70 -7.97 0.39 -5.07
CA THR A 70 -7.92 -0.01 -6.49
C THR A 70 -6.90 0.77 -7.31
N PHE A 71 -6.38 1.88 -6.77
CA PHE A 71 -5.25 2.59 -7.36
C PHE A 71 -3.95 1.76 -7.36
N TRP A 72 -3.90 0.71 -6.54
CA TRP A 72 -2.75 -0.17 -6.40
C TRP A 72 -2.92 -1.55 -7.07
N ASP A 73 -4.00 -1.78 -7.84
CA ASP A 73 -4.31 -3.09 -8.42
C ASP A 73 -3.13 -3.70 -9.18
N ALA A 74 -2.46 -2.92 -10.03
CA ALA A 74 -1.31 -3.38 -10.80
C ALA A 74 -0.11 -3.76 -9.90
N GLN A 75 0.10 -3.03 -8.81
CA GLN A 75 1.16 -3.28 -7.85
C GLN A 75 0.84 -4.47 -6.96
N ILE A 76 -0.40 -4.58 -6.51
CA ILE A 76 -0.88 -5.72 -5.71
C ILE A 76 -0.69 -7.01 -6.49
N GLU A 77 -1.10 -7.04 -7.77
CA GLU A 77 -0.93 -8.22 -8.61
C GLU A 77 0.54 -8.55 -8.87
N TYR A 78 1.35 -7.54 -9.09
CA TYR A 78 2.78 -7.72 -9.38
C TYR A 78 3.54 -8.25 -8.17
N PHE A 79 3.45 -7.58 -7.03
CA PHE A 79 4.25 -7.89 -5.85
C PHE A 79 3.74 -9.09 -5.04
N ALA A 80 2.46 -9.45 -5.15
CA ALA A 80 1.91 -10.62 -4.47
C ALA A 80 2.47 -11.96 -4.97
N ARG A 81 3.30 -11.96 -6.02
CA ARG A 81 4.00 -13.16 -6.49
C ARG A 81 5.12 -13.59 -5.56
N ASP A 82 5.80 -12.61 -4.93
CA ASP A 82 7.01 -12.83 -4.15
C ASP A 82 6.93 -12.25 -2.74
N HIS A 83 5.93 -11.42 -2.46
CA HIS A 83 5.73 -10.70 -1.20
C HIS A 83 4.33 -10.92 -0.64
N ARG A 84 4.21 -10.84 0.67
CA ARG A 84 2.91 -10.58 1.30
C ARG A 84 2.56 -9.12 1.08
N VAL A 85 1.44 -8.88 0.40
CA VAL A 85 0.93 -7.55 0.06
C VAL A 85 -0.33 -7.28 0.86
N ILE A 86 -0.37 -6.14 1.53
CA ILE A 86 -1.52 -5.61 2.27
C ILE A 86 -1.94 -4.32 1.59
N TRP A 87 -3.23 -4.14 1.41
CA TRP A 87 -3.85 -2.89 1.00
C TRP A 87 -5.03 -2.57 1.90
N LEU A 88 -5.42 -1.31 1.98
CA LEU A 88 -6.57 -0.87 2.75
C LEU A 88 -7.24 0.34 2.10
N ASP A 89 -8.49 0.56 2.45
CA ASP A 89 -9.15 1.84 2.28
C ASP A 89 -9.06 2.60 3.61
N LEU A 90 -8.55 3.82 3.60
CA LEU A 90 -8.51 4.67 4.79
C LEU A 90 -9.93 5.05 5.24
N ALA A 91 -10.13 5.39 6.50
CA ALA A 91 -11.44 5.74 7.02
C ALA A 91 -12.12 6.83 6.17
N GLY A 92 -13.37 6.59 5.80
CA GLY A 92 -14.16 7.48 4.93
C GLY A 92 -13.85 7.37 3.44
N HIS A 93 -12.94 6.46 3.04
CA HIS A 93 -12.61 6.20 1.64
C HIS A 93 -13.03 4.78 1.23
N GLY A 94 -13.27 4.58 -0.06
CA GLY A 94 -13.56 3.28 -0.65
C GLY A 94 -14.69 2.54 0.06
N ALA A 95 -14.40 1.35 0.57
CA ALA A 95 -15.36 0.51 1.31
C ALA A 95 -15.27 0.68 2.84
N SER A 96 -14.34 1.49 3.35
CA SER A 96 -14.19 1.77 4.77
C SER A 96 -15.22 2.79 5.27
N GLY A 97 -15.74 2.57 6.48
CA GLY A 97 -16.57 3.55 7.17
C GLY A 97 -15.74 4.60 7.93
N SER A 98 -16.44 5.48 8.67
CA SER A 98 -15.78 6.45 9.52
C SER A 98 -16.67 6.89 10.68
N HIS A 99 -16.06 7.09 11.85
CA HIS A 99 -16.69 7.67 13.03
C HIS A 99 -16.05 9.01 13.45
N ARG A 100 -15.11 9.53 12.64
CA ARG A 100 -14.36 10.75 12.95
C ARG A 100 -14.95 11.99 12.31
N GLN A 101 -14.62 13.16 12.92
CA GLN A 101 -14.98 14.47 12.38
C GLN A 101 -13.79 15.18 11.72
N ARG A 102 -12.57 14.78 12.07
CA ARG A 102 -11.32 15.31 11.53
C ARG A 102 -10.48 14.17 10.98
N TYR A 103 -10.00 14.34 9.77
CA TYR A 103 -9.28 13.32 9.01
C TYR A 103 -7.78 13.63 8.98
N THR A 104 -7.16 13.57 10.18
CA THR A 104 -5.73 13.88 10.35
C THR A 104 -4.84 12.77 9.81
N MET A 105 -3.61 13.10 9.42
CA MET A 105 -2.62 12.11 8.98
C MET A 105 -2.31 11.11 10.09
N GLN A 106 -2.30 11.55 11.35
CA GLN A 106 -2.14 10.68 12.51
C GLN A 106 -3.29 9.66 12.64
N ALA A 107 -4.53 10.08 12.45
CA ALA A 107 -5.70 9.20 12.53
C ALA A 107 -5.70 8.18 11.38
N PHE A 108 -5.35 8.60 10.18
CA PHE A 108 -5.12 7.67 9.06
C PHE A 108 -3.95 6.71 9.31
N GLY A 109 -2.88 7.18 9.97
CA GLY A 109 -1.77 6.32 10.42
C GLY A 109 -2.23 5.23 11.40
N GLN A 110 -3.26 5.54 12.24
CA GLN A 110 -3.89 4.55 13.12
C GLN A 110 -4.64 3.47 12.35
N ASP A 111 -5.30 3.83 11.23
CA ASP A 111 -5.97 2.87 10.35
C ASP A 111 -4.97 1.84 9.80
N VAL A 112 -3.85 2.32 9.25
CA VAL A 112 -2.76 1.47 8.75
C VAL A 112 -2.19 0.60 9.87
N ALA A 113 -1.93 1.19 11.04
CA ALA A 113 -1.37 0.47 12.19
C ALA A 113 -2.32 -0.62 12.72
N ALA A 114 -3.64 -0.37 12.71
CA ALA A 114 -4.64 -1.35 13.10
C ALA A 114 -4.60 -2.58 12.17
N VAL A 115 -4.56 -2.35 10.84
CA VAL A 115 -4.47 -3.43 9.85
C VAL A 115 -3.17 -4.23 10.02
N VAL A 116 -2.01 -3.57 10.12
CA VAL A 116 -0.71 -4.24 10.26
C VAL A 116 -0.65 -5.10 11.52
N ARG A 117 -1.22 -4.62 12.64
CA ARG A 117 -1.30 -5.38 13.89
C ARG A 117 -2.28 -6.55 13.80
N GLN A 118 -3.44 -6.35 13.17
CA GLN A 118 -4.47 -7.37 12.99
C GLN A 118 -3.92 -8.61 12.25
N VAL A 119 -3.09 -8.40 11.25
CA VAL A 119 -2.50 -9.48 10.46
C VAL A 119 -1.11 -9.92 10.97
N ASP A 120 -0.67 -9.38 12.11
CA ASP A 120 0.66 -9.56 12.73
C ASP A 120 1.82 -9.45 11.72
N ALA A 121 1.77 -8.46 10.83
CA ALA A 121 2.84 -8.25 9.87
C ALA A 121 4.10 -7.67 10.56
N ARG A 122 5.26 -8.15 10.10
CA ARG A 122 6.60 -7.70 10.51
C ARG A 122 7.45 -7.45 9.27
N ASN A 123 8.62 -6.88 9.43
CA ASN A 123 9.48 -6.47 8.30
C ASN A 123 8.68 -5.71 7.23
N VAL A 124 7.90 -4.71 7.69
CA VAL A 124 6.94 -3.99 6.87
C VAL A 124 7.62 -2.87 6.10
N ILE A 125 7.34 -2.77 4.82
CA ILE A 125 7.62 -1.58 4.01
C ILE A 125 6.28 -0.90 3.71
N LEU A 126 6.14 0.34 4.17
CA LEU A 126 4.96 1.17 3.92
C LEU A 126 5.17 1.95 2.62
N VAL A 127 4.27 1.79 1.66
CA VAL A 127 4.31 2.48 0.36
C VAL A 127 3.11 3.41 0.27
N GLY A 128 3.36 4.71 0.35
CA GLY A 128 2.30 5.73 0.42
C GLY A 128 2.34 6.70 -0.74
N HIS A 129 1.25 6.81 -1.51
CA HIS A 129 1.14 7.76 -2.61
C HIS A 129 0.54 9.08 -2.14
N SER A 130 1.18 10.20 -2.46
CA SER A 130 0.68 11.55 -2.16
C SER A 130 0.35 11.69 -0.66
N MET A 131 -0.91 11.94 -0.28
CA MET A 131 -1.38 11.94 1.11
C MET A 131 -0.99 10.65 1.86
N GLY A 132 -0.95 9.51 1.18
CA GLY A 132 -0.52 8.24 1.75
C GLY A 132 0.92 8.24 2.28
N GLY A 133 1.79 9.15 1.82
CA GLY A 133 3.15 9.33 2.33
C GLY A 133 3.18 9.79 3.78
N PRO A 134 2.64 10.97 4.13
CA PRO A 134 2.43 11.39 5.52
C PRO A 134 1.72 10.35 6.39
N VAL A 135 0.69 9.69 5.86
CA VAL A 135 0.00 8.60 6.55
C VAL A 135 0.94 7.43 6.86
N ALA A 136 1.80 7.05 5.92
CA ALA A 136 2.80 6.01 6.13
C ALA A 136 3.82 6.39 7.22
N VAL A 137 4.24 7.65 7.24
CA VAL A 137 5.14 8.18 8.30
C VAL A 137 4.45 8.11 9.68
N GLU A 138 3.19 8.52 9.78
CA GLU A 138 2.42 8.44 11.02
C GLU A 138 2.17 6.99 11.46
N ALA A 139 1.94 6.08 10.52
CA ALA A 139 1.85 4.66 10.81
C ALA A 139 3.17 4.09 11.33
N ALA A 140 4.30 4.47 10.74
CA ALA A 140 5.63 4.04 11.18
C ALA A 140 5.94 4.47 12.62
N LYS A 141 5.53 5.68 13.02
CA LYS A 141 5.65 6.16 14.41
C LYS A 141 4.94 5.23 15.42
N GLN A 142 3.82 4.63 15.01
CA GLN A 142 2.98 3.78 15.85
C GLN A 142 3.39 2.30 15.80
N LEU A 143 3.99 1.85 14.71
CA LEU A 143 4.40 0.47 14.46
C LEU A 143 5.83 0.17 14.95
N GLY A 144 6.67 1.20 15.08
CA GLY A 144 8.04 1.05 15.57
C GLY A 144 8.85 0.04 14.77
N ASP A 145 9.48 -0.88 15.46
CA ASP A 145 10.41 -1.88 14.88
C ASP A 145 9.76 -2.86 13.88
N ARG A 146 8.44 -2.83 13.72
CA ARG A 146 7.78 -3.60 12.66
C ARG A 146 8.07 -3.03 11.27
N VAL A 147 8.44 -1.74 11.17
CA VAL A 147 8.67 -1.04 9.89
C VAL A 147 10.16 -1.00 9.60
N ILE A 148 10.55 -1.56 8.46
CA ILE A 148 11.93 -1.54 7.96
C ILE A 148 12.14 -0.55 6.82
N GLY A 149 11.07 0.03 6.27
CA GLY A 149 11.14 1.00 5.19
C GLY A 149 9.86 1.79 5.00
N ILE A 150 10.03 3.01 4.49
CA ILE A 150 8.94 3.89 4.04
C ILE A 150 9.28 4.33 2.62
N VAL A 151 8.33 4.20 1.70
CA VAL A 151 8.46 4.65 0.31
C VAL A 151 7.36 5.66 0.02
N GLY A 152 7.73 6.93 -0.09
CA GLY A 152 6.85 7.98 -0.58
C GLY A 152 6.74 7.91 -2.10
N VAL A 153 5.52 7.99 -2.62
CA VAL A 153 5.27 8.03 -4.06
C VAL A 153 4.71 9.38 -4.41
N ASP A 154 5.53 10.17 -5.11
CA ASP A 154 5.26 11.56 -5.51
C ASP A 154 4.67 12.43 -4.39
N THR A 155 5.33 12.42 -3.22
CA THR A 155 4.86 13.11 -2.02
C THR A 155 5.93 13.97 -1.34
N PHE A 156 7.05 13.37 -0.95
CA PHE A 156 8.17 14.11 -0.34
C PHE A 156 9.17 14.54 -1.39
N TYR A 157 9.98 15.37 -1.36
CA TYR A 157 11.00 15.71 -2.38
C TYR A 157 10.39 15.98 -3.77
N THR A 158 9.34 16.80 -3.78
CA THR A 158 8.68 17.30 -4.98
C THR A 158 8.89 18.82 -5.10
N PRO A 159 8.69 19.42 -6.29
CA PRO A 159 8.75 20.87 -6.45
C PRO A 159 7.50 21.59 -5.92
N PHE A 160 6.51 20.88 -5.42
CA PHE A 160 5.28 21.47 -4.89
C PHE A 160 5.56 22.20 -3.57
N GLU A 161 5.15 23.46 -3.51
CA GLU A 161 5.29 24.30 -2.32
C GLU A 161 3.99 24.24 -1.50
N TYR A 162 4.03 23.54 -0.38
CA TYR A 162 2.89 23.45 0.51
C TYR A 162 2.62 24.78 1.21
N PRO A 163 1.32 25.20 1.34
CA PRO A 163 0.98 26.36 2.17
C PRO A 163 1.44 26.14 3.61
N ALA A 164 2.14 27.13 4.17
CA ALA A 164 2.82 27.01 5.47
C ALA A 164 2.13 27.76 6.62
N SER A 165 1.10 28.59 6.35
CA SER A 165 0.33 29.26 7.40
C SER A 165 -1.13 28.81 7.37
N GLN A 166 -1.84 28.94 8.50
CA GLN A 166 -3.26 28.59 8.60
C GLN A 166 -4.11 29.38 7.60
N GLU A 167 -3.79 30.66 7.38
CA GLU A 167 -4.49 31.51 6.40
C GLU A 167 -4.24 31.02 4.97
N ALA A 168 -3.00 30.63 4.65
CA ALA A 168 -2.65 30.11 3.32
C ALA A 168 -3.32 28.76 3.06
N ILE A 169 -3.37 27.87 4.07
CA ILE A 169 -4.06 26.59 4.01
C ILE A 169 -5.55 26.80 3.78
N ALA A 170 -6.18 27.67 4.58
CA ALA A 170 -7.60 27.98 4.45
C ALA A 170 -7.92 28.58 3.06
N ALA A 171 -7.08 29.47 2.55
CA ALA A 171 -7.25 30.05 1.21
C ALA A 171 -7.11 29.01 0.10
N PHE A 172 -6.20 28.04 0.22
CA PHE A 172 -6.05 26.95 -0.74
C PHE A 172 -7.25 25.99 -0.72
N VAL A 173 -7.76 25.66 0.47
CA VAL A 173 -8.88 24.71 0.65
C VAL A 173 -10.23 25.33 0.28
N LYS A 174 -10.40 26.64 0.40
CA LYS A 174 -11.67 27.36 0.17
C LYS A 174 -12.39 27.03 -1.14
N PRO A 175 -11.75 26.92 -2.30
CA PRO A 175 -12.41 26.51 -3.55
C PRO A 175 -13.08 25.13 -3.46
N PHE A 176 -12.46 24.18 -2.75
CA PHE A 176 -13.01 22.82 -2.56
C PHE A 176 -14.22 22.80 -1.63
N GLU A 177 -14.30 23.70 -0.65
CA GLU A 177 -15.50 23.87 0.19
C GLU A 177 -16.68 24.40 -0.63
N THR A 178 -16.41 25.20 -1.67
CA THR A 178 -17.42 25.89 -2.46
C THR A 178 -17.91 25.04 -3.64
N ASP A 179 -16.97 24.43 -4.38
CA ASP A 179 -17.22 23.56 -5.53
C ASP A 179 -16.19 22.43 -5.51
N PHE A 180 -16.47 21.39 -4.73
CA PHE A 180 -15.57 20.27 -4.55
C PHE A 180 -15.26 19.57 -5.88
N HIS A 181 -16.30 19.18 -6.61
CA HIS A 181 -16.12 18.38 -7.83
C HIS A 181 -15.42 19.16 -8.93
N GLY A 182 -15.86 20.38 -9.23
CA GLY A 182 -15.24 21.19 -10.27
C GLY A 182 -13.80 21.63 -9.93
N THR A 183 -13.50 21.86 -8.65
CA THR A 183 -12.14 22.21 -8.20
C THR A 183 -11.21 20.99 -8.24
N SER A 184 -11.69 19.85 -7.75
CA SER A 184 -10.93 18.59 -7.77
C SER A 184 -10.63 18.12 -9.19
N ASP A 185 -11.61 18.17 -10.09
CA ASP A 185 -11.44 17.82 -11.49
C ASP A 185 -10.33 18.63 -12.16
N LYS A 186 -10.36 19.95 -12.02
CA LYS A 186 -9.31 20.84 -12.55
C LYS A 186 -7.93 20.53 -11.96
N MET A 187 -7.87 20.32 -10.65
CA MET A 187 -6.63 19.98 -9.96
C MET A 187 -6.06 18.65 -10.48
N LEU A 188 -6.90 17.62 -10.58
CA LEU A 188 -6.50 16.28 -11.02
C LEU A 188 -5.94 16.31 -12.45
N HIS A 189 -6.64 16.98 -13.39
CA HIS A 189 -6.15 17.12 -14.76
C HIS A 189 -4.80 17.83 -14.82
N SER A 190 -4.54 18.81 -13.94
CA SER A 190 -3.25 19.50 -13.87
C SER A 190 -2.09 18.65 -13.38
N MET A 191 -2.38 17.49 -12.78
CA MET A 191 -1.39 16.56 -12.24
C MET A 191 -0.82 15.59 -13.30
N PHE A 192 -1.33 15.61 -14.52
CA PHE A 192 -0.83 14.80 -15.63
C PHE A 192 0.08 15.61 -16.55
N THR A 193 0.98 14.91 -17.25
CA THR A 193 1.75 15.54 -18.33
C THR A 193 0.88 15.70 -19.58
N PRO A 194 1.17 16.68 -20.46
CA PRO A 194 0.43 16.85 -21.71
C PRO A 194 0.47 15.64 -22.66
N GLN A 195 1.41 14.71 -22.43
CA GLN A 195 1.58 13.48 -23.21
C GLN A 195 0.92 12.26 -22.58
N ALA A 196 0.23 12.42 -21.45
CA ALA A 196 -0.50 11.33 -20.82
C ALA A 196 -1.61 10.83 -21.76
N ASP A 197 -1.81 9.51 -21.78
CA ASP A 197 -2.91 8.90 -22.54
C ASP A 197 -4.26 9.40 -21.99
N PRO A 198 -5.11 10.06 -22.79
CA PRO A 198 -6.40 10.57 -22.31
C PRO A 198 -7.28 9.49 -21.68
N ALA A 199 -7.25 8.25 -22.20
CA ALA A 199 -8.05 7.16 -21.64
C ALA A 199 -7.60 6.78 -20.23
N VAL A 200 -6.28 6.85 -19.95
CA VAL A 200 -5.72 6.62 -18.62
C VAL A 200 -6.07 7.77 -17.68
N VAL A 201 -6.01 9.01 -18.18
CA VAL A 201 -6.40 10.21 -17.40
C VAL A 201 -7.83 10.10 -16.96
N GLU A 202 -8.76 9.89 -17.89
CA GLU A 202 -10.20 9.77 -17.58
C GLU A 202 -10.49 8.61 -16.64
N ALA A 203 -9.87 7.44 -16.83
CA ALA A 203 -10.04 6.29 -15.95
C ALA A 203 -9.56 6.55 -14.51
N ILE A 204 -8.57 7.42 -14.34
CA ILE A 204 -8.12 7.86 -13.02
C ILE A 204 -9.08 8.89 -12.45
N VAL A 205 -9.46 9.91 -13.22
CA VAL A 205 -10.37 10.98 -12.79
C VAL A 205 -11.73 10.43 -12.39
N ASP A 206 -12.30 9.50 -13.14
CA ASP A 206 -13.57 8.84 -12.82
C ASP A 206 -13.60 8.17 -11.44
N LYS A 207 -12.46 7.64 -10.99
CA LYS A 207 -12.36 7.02 -9.67
C LYS A 207 -12.53 8.02 -8.51
N PHE A 208 -12.29 9.30 -8.73
CA PHE A 208 -12.41 10.35 -7.73
C PHE A 208 -13.85 10.87 -7.57
N SER A 209 -14.75 10.56 -8.49
CA SER A 209 -16.09 11.15 -8.55
C SER A 209 -17.00 10.80 -7.35
N ASN A 210 -16.69 9.73 -6.62
CA ASN A 210 -17.49 9.21 -5.51
C ASN A 210 -16.97 9.61 -4.11
N ALA A 211 -15.99 10.51 -4.02
CA ALA A 211 -15.45 10.97 -2.75
C ALA A 211 -16.46 11.82 -1.96
N ASP A 212 -16.51 11.65 -0.63
CA ASP A 212 -17.31 12.52 0.25
C ASP A 212 -16.60 13.87 0.45
N PRO A 213 -17.15 14.99 -0.02
CA PRO A 213 -16.50 16.29 0.11
C PRO A 213 -16.12 16.66 1.54
N LYS A 214 -16.87 16.23 2.56
CA LYS A 214 -16.57 16.55 3.96
C LYS A 214 -15.33 15.82 4.44
N VAL A 215 -15.16 14.56 4.03
CA VAL A 215 -13.96 13.77 4.32
C VAL A 215 -12.75 14.42 3.66
N GLU A 216 -12.87 14.70 2.38
CA GLU A 216 -11.77 15.11 1.54
C GLU A 216 -11.27 16.53 1.83
N VAL A 217 -12.19 17.46 2.08
CA VAL A 217 -11.84 18.82 2.50
C VAL A 217 -11.12 18.81 3.84
N SER A 218 -11.61 18.02 4.81
CA SER A 218 -10.91 17.85 6.08
C SER A 218 -9.53 17.21 5.89
N ALA A 219 -9.43 16.13 5.11
CA ALA A 219 -8.16 15.45 4.87
C ALA A 219 -7.13 16.35 4.18
N MET A 220 -7.54 17.18 3.22
CA MET A 220 -6.65 18.14 2.55
C MET A 220 -6.13 19.21 3.51
N TYR A 221 -7.01 19.78 4.34
CA TYR A 221 -6.61 20.74 5.35
C TYR A 221 -5.56 20.15 6.31
N GLU A 222 -5.85 18.96 6.84
CA GLU A 222 -4.98 18.26 7.78
C GLU A 222 -3.66 17.78 7.15
N LEU A 223 -3.66 17.45 5.86
CA LEU A 223 -2.45 17.15 5.10
C LEU A 223 -1.51 18.36 5.04
N PHE A 224 -2.04 19.53 4.75
CA PHE A 224 -1.24 20.75 4.68
C PHE A 224 -0.79 21.22 6.06
N ASP A 225 -1.64 21.09 7.07
CA ASP A 225 -1.26 21.38 8.47
C ASP A 225 -0.13 20.45 8.93
N TRP A 226 -0.18 19.15 8.60
CA TRP A 226 0.90 18.21 8.88
C TRP A 226 2.20 18.60 8.18
N ASN A 227 2.14 18.98 6.91
CA ASN A 227 3.31 19.43 6.15
C ASN A 227 3.93 20.71 6.77
N ALA A 228 3.11 21.64 7.20
CA ALA A 228 3.57 22.90 7.80
C ALA A 228 4.26 22.72 9.17
N HIS A 229 3.79 21.77 9.98
CA HIS A 229 4.16 21.72 11.40
C HIS A 229 4.93 20.46 11.82
N GLN A 230 4.81 19.34 11.11
CA GLN A 230 5.34 18.06 11.53
C GLN A 230 6.35 17.45 10.55
N ALA A 231 6.19 17.67 9.25
CA ALA A 231 6.94 17.00 8.20
C ALA A 231 8.46 17.03 8.43
N LEU A 232 9.04 18.18 8.71
CA LEU A 232 10.50 18.32 8.82
C LEU A 232 11.09 17.38 9.87
N ALA A 233 10.53 17.36 11.09
CA ALA A 233 11.03 16.54 12.18
C ALA A 233 10.83 15.04 11.90
N ASP A 234 9.67 14.67 11.38
CA ASP A 234 9.32 13.29 11.11
C ASP A 234 10.13 12.71 9.93
N LEU A 235 10.34 13.48 8.86
CA LEU A 235 11.18 13.05 7.74
C LEU A 235 12.65 12.90 8.14
N GLN A 236 13.16 13.78 9.02
CA GLN A 236 14.49 13.62 9.59
C GLN A 236 14.61 12.35 10.43
N ARG A 237 13.60 12.06 11.26
CA ARG A 237 13.56 10.85 12.10
C ARG A 237 13.68 9.56 11.28
N PHE A 238 13.04 9.50 10.12
CA PHE A 238 13.01 8.31 9.27
C PHE A 238 14.01 8.37 8.10
N SER A 239 14.89 9.36 8.05
CA SER A 239 15.80 9.59 6.89
C SER A 239 16.62 8.39 6.46
N GLY A 240 16.95 7.46 7.38
CA GLY A 240 17.71 6.24 7.07
C GLY A 240 16.92 5.15 6.34
N ILE A 241 15.59 5.18 6.43
CA ILE A 241 14.70 4.15 5.84
C ILE A 241 13.62 4.76 4.94
N LEU A 242 13.66 6.08 4.71
CA LEU A 242 12.72 6.80 3.86
C LEU A 242 13.29 6.93 2.44
N TYR A 243 12.59 6.37 1.49
CA TYR A 243 12.86 6.47 0.05
C TYR A 243 11.69 7.12 -0.67
N ASN A 244 11.93 7.58 -1.90
CA ASN A 244 10.87 8.17 -2.73
C ASN A 244 10.95 7.68 -4.17
N ILE A 245 9.79 7.53 -4.81
CA ILE A 245 9.63 7.31 -6.25
C ILE A 245 8.76 8.44 -6.76
N ASN A 246 9.37 9.41 -7.44
CA ASN A 246 8.67 10.63 -7.84
C ASN A 246 8.64 10.79 -9.37
N ALA A 247 7.65 11.54 -9.86
CA ALA A 247 7.68 12.08 -11.20
C ALA A 247 8.91 13.00 -11.37
N ALA A 248 9.64 12.84 -12.46
CA ALA A 248 10.72 13.77 -12.77
C ALA A 248 10.12 15.14 -13.16
N PRO A 249 10.47 16.21 -12.46
CA PRO A 249 9.90 17.53 -12.73
C PRO A 249 10.30 18.03 -14.12
N THR A 250 9.36 18.67 -14.80
CA THR A 250 9.63 19.35 -16.07
C THR A 250 10.12 20.77 -15.79
N GLY A 251 11.31 21.10 -16.30
CA GLY A 251 11.84 22.47 -16.23
C GLY A 251 12.43 22.92 -14.89
N LYS A 252 12.46 22.06 -13.87
CA LYS A 252 13.10 22.33 -12.58
C LYS A 252 13.92 21.11 -12.15
N GLU A 253 15.24 21.27 -12.10
CA GLU A 253 16.11 20.23 -11.56
C GLU A 253 16.04 20.26 -10.03
N LEU A 254 15.89 19.08 -9.41
CA LEU A 254 16.06 18.90 -7.98
C LEU A 254 17.48 18.38 -7.70
N PRO A 255 18.07 18.74 -6.56
CA PRO A 255 19.38 18.23 -6.19
C PRO A 255 19.38 16.69 -6.18
N PRO A 256 20.50 16.02 -6.56
CA PRO A 256 20.60 14.56 -6.47
C PRO A 256 20.38 14.09 -5.03
N ASN A 257 19.55 13.05 -4.87
CA ASN A 257 19.30 12.40 -3.60
C ASN A 257 19.31 10.87 -3.79
N ALA A 258 20.20 10.19 -3.08
CA ALA A 258 20.39 8.74 -3.21
C ALA A 258 19.15 7.91 -2.80
N HIS A 259 18.25 8.52 -2.03
CA HIS A 259 17.00 7.89 -1.60
C HIS A 259 15.81 8.25 -2.51
N VAL A 260 16.04 8.92 -3.65
CA VAL A 260 14.97 9.31 -4.57
C VAL A 260 15.22 8.72 -5.95
N VAL A 261 14.20 8.04 -6.47
CA VAL A 261 14.16 7.57 -7.86
C VAL A 261 13.19 8.45 -8.63
N MET A 262 13.70 9.10 -9.69
CA MET A 262 12.87 9.93 -10.57
C MET A 262 12.41 9.13 -11.78
N VAL A 263 11.10 9.13 -12.06
CA VAL A 263 10.48 8.51 -13.23
C VAL A 263 10.15 9.60 -14.25
N PRO A 264 10.82 9.64 -15.41
CA PRO A 264 10.59 10.69 -16.40
C PRO A 264 9.31 10.49 -17.20
N GLY A 265 8.75 11.59 -17.71
CA GLY A 265 7.61 11.60 -18.64
C GLY A 265 6.32 11.05 -18.02
N VAL A 266 6.10 11.34 -16.74
CA VAL A 266 4.90 11.02 -15.98
C VAL A 266 4.60 12.18 -15.04
N GLY A 267 3.32 12.37 -14.70
CA GLY A 267 2.89 13.29 -13.65
C GLY A 267 2.71 12.57 -12.31
N HIS A 268 1.86 13.12 -11.48
CA HIS A 268 1.63 12.69 -10.10
C HIS A 268 1.28 11.20 -9.91
N PHE A 269 0.60 10.60 -10.89
CA PHE A 269 0.12 9.21 -10.82
C PHE A 269 1.15 8.21 -11.38
N VAL A 270 2.36 8.23 -10.81
CA VAL A 270 3.52 7.46 -11.30
C VAL A 270 3.23 5.97 -11.41
N ALA A 271 2.62 5.39 -10.36
CA ALA A 271 2.35 3.95 -10.29
C ALA A 271 1.26 3.49 -11.28
N GLN A 272 0.29 4.36 -11.59
CA GLN A 272 -0.83 4.07 -12.47
C GLN A 272 -0.47 4.28 -13.94
N VAL A 273 0.27 5.35 -14.23
CA VAL A 273 0.63 5.72 -15.61
C VAL A 273 1.85 4.94 -16.13
N LYS A 274 2.82 4.64 -15.25
CA LYS A 274 4.02 3.87 -15.60
C LYS A 274 4.27 2.70 -14.64
N PRO A 275 3.34 1.72 -14.56
CA PRO A 275 3.41 0.66 -13.55
C PRO A 275 4.69 -0.18 -13.64
N VAL A 276 5.20 -0.44 -14.83
CA VAL A 276 6.45 -1.21 -15.01
C VAL A 276 7.65 -0.48 -14.44
N ALA A 277 7.82 0.80 -14.78
CA ALA A 277 8.93 1.61 -14.27
C ALA A 277 8.84 1.82 -12.76
N PHE A 278 7.62 2.03 -12.25
CA PHE A 278 7.36 2.11 -10.82
C PHE A 278 7.73 0.82 -10.10
N ASN A 279 7.28 -0.33 -10.59
CA ASN A 279 7.56 -1.63 -9.98
C ASN A 279 9.06 -1.92 -9.92
N GLN A 280 9.81 -1.64 -11.00
CA GLN A 280 11.26 -1.78 -11.04
C GLN A 280 11.97 -0.87 -10.03
N ALA A 281 11.51 0.37 -9.91
CA ALA A 281 12.04 1.31 -8.92
C ALA A 281 11.81 0.82 -7.48
N LEU A 282 10.60 0.34 -7.20
CA LEU A 282 10.23 -0.20 -5.89
C LEU A 282 11.02 -1.48 -5.55
N GLU A 283 11.22 -2.41 -6.49
CA GLU A 283 12.08 -3.58 -6.30
C GLU A 283 13.51 -3.18 -5.90
N GLY A 284 14.08 -2.19 -6.60
CA GLY A 284 15.42 -1.68 -6.28
C GLY A 284 15.50 -1.08 -4.87
N ILE A 285 14.44 -0.41 -4.40
CA ILE A 285 14.36 0.13 -3.03
C ILE A 285 14.19 -1.01 -2.01
N ILE A 286 13.30 -1.98 -2.27
CA ILE A 286 13.11 -3.14 -1.41
C ILE A 286 14.45 -3.87 -1.19
N ALA A 287 15.20 -4.13 -2.26
CA ALA A 287 16.50 -4.79 -2.17
C ALA A 287 17.50 -4.02 -1.28
N ARG A 288 17.53 -2.69 -1.37
CA ARG A 288 18.39 -1.83 -0.51
C ARG A 288 17.96 -1.89 0.96
N LEU A 289 16.67 -1.81 1.24
CA LEU A 289 16.13 -1.86 2.60
C LEU A 289 16.40 -3.20 3.27
N VAL A 290 16.22 -4.32 2.55
CA VAL A 290 16.51 -5.66 3.03
C VAL A 290 18.00 -5.84 3.29
N ALA A 291 18.89 -5.39 2.38
CA ALA A 291 20.33 -5.45 2.56
C ALA A 291 20.79 -4.64 3.78
N ALA A 292 20.24 -3.45 4.00
CA ALA A 292 20.56 -2.61 5.17
C ALA A 292 20.15 -3.23 6.51
N GLY A 293 19.11 -4.06 6.53
CA GLY A 293 18.64 -4.80 7.70
C GLY A 293 19.36 -6.12 7.96
N ASP A 294 20.14 -6.63 7.02
CA ASP A 294 20.88 -7.90 7.17
C ASP A 294 22.05 -7.72 8.14
N PRO A 295 22.06 -8.43 9.29
CA PRO A 295 23.15 -8.33 10.26
C PRO A 295 24.53 -8.76 9.71
N ARG A 296 24.59 -9.46 8.59
CA ARG A 296 25.84 -9.88 7.93
C ARG A 296 26.49 -8.77 7.09
N THR A 297 25.78 -7.67 6.87
CA THR A 297 26.27 -6.50 6.11
C THR A 297 26.78 -5.38 7.03
N LYS A 298 26.68 -5.55 8.33
CA LYS A 298 27.25 -4.71 9.39
C LYS A 298 28.48 -5.36 9.98
#